data_00b5fe240ba7bf1e4e1ddf9a0f579fa6
#
_entry.id   00b5fe240ba7bf1e4e1ddf9a0f579fa6
#
_cell.length_a   1.000
_cell.length_b   1.000
_cell.length_c   1.000
_cell.angle_alpha   90.00
_cell.angle_beta   90.00
_cell.angle_gamma   90.00
#
_symmetry.space_group_name_H-M   'P 1'
#
loop_
_entity.id
_entity.type
_entity.pdbx_description
1 polymer ?
#
loop_
_entity_poly.entity_id
_entity_poly.type
_entity_poly.pdbx_seq_one_letter_code
_entity_poly.pdbx_strand_id
1 'polypeptide(L)'
;MEEIVQEQLLEIKHLEKSYEDDSPVLKDISLSVKKGEVVVLLGPSGCGKSTLLRTIMGLEHIQGGEILLEGKNIVGKSEEARKERQNLGMVFQSYDLFPHMSILENLLLAPMKVQGRKREEAVQEARELLARVHLSDKENAYPSMLSGGQKQRVAIIRSLMMHPKLMLFDEVTAALDPEMVREVLDVVMELSEQGLTMLIVTHEMGFAKAVADRVLFLEGGKIVEENTPENFFQKPDTERAQQFLQNFSYVSHRHVGR
;
A
#
# COMPACT_ATOMS: atom_id res chain seq x y z
N MET A 1 21.96 17.14 -20.65
CA MET A 1 20.69 16.66 -20.06
C MET A 1 20.95 16.61 -18.57
N GLU A 2 20.36 17.53 -17.83
CA GLU A 2 20.42 17.47 -16.37
C GLU A 2 19.66 16.20 -15.94
N GLU A 3 20.35 15.28 -15.26
CA GLU A 3 19.68 14.21 -14.54
C GLU A 3 18.76 14.88 -13.51
N ILE A 4 17.45 14.76 -13.72
CA ILE A 4 16.48 15.15 -12.71
C ILE A 4 16.71 14.15 -11.56
N VAL A 5 17.45 14.59 -10.53
CA VAL A 5 17.60 13.83 -9.28
C VAL A 5 16.20 13.74 -8.67
N GLN A 6 15.52 12.63 -8.90
CA GLN A 6 14.22 12.38 -8.28
C GLN A 6 14.40 12.34 -6.76
N GLU A 7 13.69 13.24 -6.09
CA GLU A 7 13.75 13.40 -4.63
C GLU A 7 13.24 12.14 -3.93
N GLN A 8 14.04 11.60 -3.00
CA GLN A 8 13.63 10.45 -2.19
C GLN A 8 12.54 10.89 -1.20
N LEU A 9 11.37 10.25 -1.27
CA LEU A 9 10.26 10.52 -0.37
C LEU A 9 10.35 9.68 0.90
N LEU A 10 10.58 8.36 0.75
CA LEU A 10 10.75 7.42 1.86
C LEU A 10 12.15 6.80 1.79
N GLU A 11 12.81 6.68 2.93
CA GLU A 11 14.09 6.00 3.07
C GLU A 11 14.07 5.13 4.32
N ILE A 12 14.37 3.86 4.17
CA ILE A 12 14.47 2.88 5.27
C ILE A 12 15.90 2.37 5.29
N LYS A 13 16.53 2.41 6.46
CA LYS A 13 17.94 2.01 6.67
C LYS A 13 18.04 0.97 7.78
N HIS A 14 18.54 -0.20 7.44
CA HIS A 14 18.88 -1.27 8.38
C HIS A 14 17.73 -1.62 9.35
N LEU A 15 16.50 -1.66 8.84
CA LEU A 15 15.32 -1.88 9.67
C LEU A 15 15.28 -3.31 10.19
N GLU A 16 15.12 -3.44 11.49
CA GLU A 16 14.97 -4.71 12.20
C GLU A 16 13.66 -4.74 12.99
N LYS A 17 12.90 -5.83 12.85
CA LYS A 17 11.67 -6.06 13.59
C LYS A 17 11.55 -7.49 14.06
N SER A 18 11.31 -7.65 15.36
CA SER A 18 10.94 -8.92 15.99
C SER A 18 9.66 -8.73 16.81
N TYR A 19 8.85 -9.79 16.96
CA TYR A 19 7.72 -9.80 17.87
C TYR A 19 8.09 -10.41 19.23
N GLU A 20 8.99 -11.40 19.22
CA GLU A 20 9.57 -12.04 20.40
C GLU A 20 11.10 -12.04 20.22
N ASP A 21 11.85 -12.16 21.31
CA ASP A 21 13.29 -11.95 21.33
C ASP A 21 14.09 -12.83 20.35
N ASP A 22 13.54 -13.99 19.94
CA ASP A 22 14.22 -14.95 19.06
C ASP A 22 13.54 -15.15 17.69
N SER A 23 12.54 -14.32 17.33
CA SER A 23 11.82 -14.48 16.06
C SER A 23 11.86 -13.22 15.20
N PRO A 24 12.99 -12.90 14.54
CA PRO A 24 13.10 -11.74 13.68
C PRO A 24 12.26 -11.90 12.41
N VAL A 25 11.33 -10.96 12.21
CA VAL A 25 10.43 -10.90 11.04
C VAL A 25 11.01 -10.05 9.91
N LEU A 26 11.63 -8.91 10.26
CA LEU A 26 12.38 -8.08 9.32
C LEU A 26 13.85 -8.07 9.77
N LYS A 27 14.75 -8.32 8.81
CA LYS A 27 16.17 -8.55 9.05
C LYS A 27 16.99 -7.65 8.15
N ASP A 28 17.43 -6.49 8.65
CA ASP A 28 18.28 -5.56 7.90
C ASP A 28 17.62 -5.10 6.59
N ILE A 29 16.37 -4.62 6.67
CA ILE A 29 15.66 -4.09 5.51
C ILE A 29 16.16 -2.67 5.22
N SER A 30 16.65 -2.47 4.00
CA SER A 30 16.99 -1.15 3.47
C SER A 30 16.32 -0.97 2.12
N LEU A 31 15.57 0.12 1.96
CA LEU A 31 14.91 0.49 0.70
C LEU A 31 14.63 1.99 0.65
N SER A 32 14.44 2.52 -0.53
CA SER A 32 13.97 3.88 -0.74
C SER A 32 12.79 3.91 -1.71
N VAL A 33 11.94 4.95 -1.62
CA VAL A 33 10.86 5.21 -2.58
C VAL A 33 10.99 6.67 -3.01
N LYS A 34 11.03 6.90 -4.32
CA LYS A 34 11.10 8.24 -4.91
C LYS A 34 9.71 8.85 -4.99
N LYS A 35 9.64 10.17 -5.02
CA LYS A 35 8.38 10.88 -5.19
C LYS A 35 7.76 10.54 -6.55
N GLY A 36 6.47 10.16 -6.53
CA GLY A 36 5.71 9.72 -7.70
C GLY A 36 5.99 8.27 -8.13
N GLU A 37 6.88 7.55 -7.43
CA GLU A 37 7.21 6.16 -7.74
C GLU A 37 6.17 5.20 -7.16
N VAL A 38 5.84 4.16 -7.92
CA VAL A 38 5.04 3.02 -7.47
C VAL A 38 5.97 1.82 -7.27
N VAL A 39 6.19 1.46 -6.02
CA VAL A 39 6.97 0.28 -5.64
C VAL A 39 6.03 -0.84 -5.23
N VAL A 40 6.17 -2.00 -5.85
CA VAL A 40 5.41 -3.21 -5.49
C VAL A 40 6.28 -4.17 -4.70
N LEU A 41 5.80 -4.59 -3.54
CA LEU A 41 6.46 -5.55 -2.66
C LEU A 41 5.79 -6.92 -2.82
N LEU A 42 6.52 -7.88 -3.38
CA LEU A 42 6.11 -9.26 -3.59
C LEU A 42 6.84 -10.20 -2.63
N GLY A 43 6.29 -11.39 -2.43
CA GLY A 43 6.91 -12.44 -1.62
C GLY A 43 5.88 -13.40 -1.04
N PRO A 44 6.32 -14.56 -0.51
CA PRO A 44 5.43 -15.56 0.08
C PRO A 44 4.69 -15.03 1.30
N SER A 45 3.59 -15.71 1.68
CA SER A 45 2.86 -15.39 2.90
C SER A 45 3.76 -15.53 4.13
N GLY A 46 3.63 -14.61 5.09
CA GLY A 46 4.41 -14.62 6.33
C GLY A 46 5.86 -14.12 6.22
N CYS A 47 6.34 -13.66 5.04
CA CYS A 47 7.72 -13.16 4.89
C CYS A 47 7.97 -11.76 5.49
N GLY A 48 6.92 -11.05 5.97
CA GLY A 48 7.06 -9.76 6.65
C GLY A 48 6.50 -8.54 5.89
N LYS A 49 5.83 -8.70 4.73
CA LYS A 49 5.30 -7.59 3.91
C LYS A 49 4.39 -6.64 4.69
N SER A 50 3.31 -7.16 5.28
CA SER A 50 2.37 -6.37 6.09
C SER A 50 3.03 -5.79 7.33
N THR A 51 3.99 -6.53 7.93
CA THR A 51 4.78 -6.04 9.06
C THR A 51 5.60 -4.81 8.65
N LEU A 52 6.22 -4.83 7.47
CA LEU A 52 6.97 -3.70 6.94
C LEU A 52 6.06 -2.47 6.76
N LEU A 53 4.90 -2.61 6.12
CA LEU A 53 3.95 -1.50 5.95
C LEU A 53 3.47 -0.94 7.30
N ARG A 54 3.10 -1.80 8.25
CA ARG A 54 2.69 -1.39 9.60
C ARG A 54 3.81 -0.70 10.36
N THR A 55 5.05 -1.12 10.16
CA THR A 55 6.22 -0.49 10.77
C THR A 55 6.45 0.91 10.22
N ILE A 56 6.34 1.11 8.89
CA ILE A 56 6.41 2.43 8.25
C ILE A 56 5.33 3.35 8.82
N MET A 57 4.12 2.84 9.00
CA MET A 57 3.00 3.59 9.58
C MET A 57 3.18 3.92 11.08
N GLY A 58 4.17 3.29 11.73
CA GLY A 58 4.42 3.44 13.17
C GLY A 58 3.42 2.70 14.05
N LEU A 59 2.75 1.69 13.50
CA LEU A 59 1.84 0.78 14.23
C LEU A 59 2.61 -0.34 14.96
N GLU A 60 3.85 -0.60 14.51
CA GLU A 60 4.74 -1.59 15.09
C GLU A 60 6.03 -0.93 15.59
N HIS A 61 6.56 -1.41 16.70
CA HIS A 61 7.87 -1.00 17.20
C HIS A 61 8.99 -1.72 16.45
N ILE A 62 10.08 -1.00 16.20
CA ILE A 62 11.31 -1.55 15.61
C ILE A 62 12.37 -1.80 16.68
N GLN A 63 13.26 -2.75 16.43
CA GLN A 63 14.41 -3.04 17.28
C GLN A 63 15.68 -2.31 16.82
N GLY A 64 15.76 -1.99 15.52
CA GLY A 64 16.92 -1.26 14.96
C GLY A 64 16.54 -0.58 13.63
N GLY A 65 17.41 0.31 13.19
CA GLY A 65 17.28 1.02 11.94
C GLY A 65 16.55 2.36 12.03
N GLU A 66 16.32 2.95 10.86
CA GLU A 66 15.69 4.26 10.70
C GLU A 66 14.64 4.22 9.58
N ILE A 67 13.60 5.03 9.74
CA ILE A 67 12.61 5.30 8.69
C ILE A 67 12.49 6.82 8.55
N LEU A 68 12.84 7.32 7.38
CA LEU A 68 12.85 8.74 7.07
C LEU A 68 11.79 9.05 6.02
N LEU A 69 10.94 10.03 6.27
CA LEU A 69 10.01 10.61 5.30
C LEU A 69 10.49 12.03 4.99
N GLU A 70 10.85 12.31 3.73
CA GLU A 70 11.48 13.57 3.33
C GLU A 70 12.67 13.95 4.25
N GLY A 71 13.52 12.98 4.58
CA GLY A 71 14.68 13.15 5.45
C GLY A 71 14.38 13.28 6.95
N LYS A 72 13.11 13.27 7.38
CA LYS A 72 12.70 13.37 8.78
C LYS A 72 12.40 11.99 9.34
N ASN A 73 12.97 11.68 10.50
CA ASN A 73 12.74 10.40 11.17
C ASN A 73 11.30 10.32 11.69
N ILE A 74 10.58 9.28 11.25
CA ILE A 74 9.19 9.03 11.64
C ILE A 74 9.03 7.89 12.67
N VAL A 75 10.15 7.35 13.17
CA VAL A 75 10.14 6.29 14.19
C VAL A 75 9.84 6.87 15.57
N GLY A 76 9.14 6.08 16.39
CA GLY A 76 8.89 6.41 17.78
C GLY A 76 7.61 7.20 18.05
N LYS A 77 7.50 7.76 19.26
CA LYS A 77 6.26 8.37 19.78
C LYS A 77 6.36 9.90 19.93
N SER A 78 7.43 10.53 19.43
CA SER A 78 7.55 11.98 19.49
C SER A 78 6.41 12.67 18.74
N GLU A 79 6.11 13.91 19.12
CA GLU A 79 5.06 14.70 18.48
C GLU A 79 5.42 15.00 17.02
N GLU A 80 6.70 15.26 16.75
CA GLU A 80 7.23 15.47 15.40
C GLU A 80 7.02 14.24 14.53
N ALA A 81 7.42 13.05 14.99
CA ALA A 81 7.22 11.81 14.26
C ALA A 81 5.74 11.51 14.00
N ARG A 82 4.86 11.80 14.97
CA ARG A 82 3.41 11.67 14.80
C ARG A 82 2.87 12.61 13.72
N LYS A 83 3.35 13.85 13.70
CA LYS A 83 2.94 14.87 12.71
C LYS A 83 3.39 14.46 11.31
N GLU A 84 4.63 14.01 11.16
CA GLU A 84 5.14 13.56 9.85
C GLU A 84 4.38 12.33 9.34
N ARG A 85 4.02 11.37 10.19
CA ARG A 85 3.20 10.21 9.81
C ARG A 85 1.78 10.57 9.33
N GLN A 86 1.27 11.77 9.60
CA GLN A 86 0.00 12.22 8.99
C GLN A 86 0.10 12.40 7.47
N ASN A 87 1.31 12.49 6.92
CA ASN A 87 1.57 12.50 5.48
C ASN A 87 1.56 11.09 4.85
N LEU A 88 1.33 10.05 5.64
CA LEU A 88 1.18 8.68 5.17
C LEU A 88 -0.30 8.30 5.16
N GLY A 89 -0.73 7.64 4.10
CA GLY A 89 -2.01 6.95 4.03
C GLY A 89 -1.80 5.44 4.06
N MET A 90 -2.68 4.70 4.71
CA MET A 90 -2.66 3.24 4.68
C MET A 90 -4.05 2.69 4.44
N VAL A 91 -4.12 1.70 3.57
CA VAL A 91 -5.33 0.93 3.28
C VAL A 91 -5.05 -0.52 3.62
N PHE A 92 -5.85 -1.06 4.54
CA PHE A 92 -5.72 -2.42 5.05
C PHE A 92 -6.61 -3.39 4.28
N GLN A 93 -6.30 -4.66 4.38
CA GLN A 93 -7.12 -5.76 3.86
C GLN A 93 -8.54 -5.77 4.48
N SER A 94 -8.68 -5.34 5.74
CA SER A 94 -9.91 -5.41 6.54
C SER A 94 -10.82 -4.19 6.43
N TYR A 95 -10.61 -3.29 5.47
CA TYR A 95 -11.35 -2.02 5.23
C TYR A 95 -11.29 -1.01 6.40
N ASP A 96 -11.42 -1.44 7.64
CA ASP A 96 -11.37 -0.70 8.91
C ASP A 96 -12.29 0.55 8.96
N LEU A 97 -13.47 0.45 8.32
CA LEU A 97 -14.48 1.49 8.40
C LEU A 97 -15.19 1.46 9.77
N PHE A 98 -15.52 2.62 10.31
CA PHE A 98 -16.30 2.75 11.54
C PHE A 98 -17.75 2.31 11.28
N PRO A 99 -18.20 1.16 11.83
CA PRO A 99 -19.48 0.56 11.45
C PRO A 99 -20.71 1.37 11.92
N HIS A 100 -20.53 2.20 12.93
CA HIS A 100 -21.58 3.04 13.54
C HIS A 100 -21.66 4.44 12.92
N MET A 101 -20.83 4.75 11.93
CA MET A 101 -20.80 6.01 11.20
C MET A 101 -21.25 5.79 9.76
N SER A 102 -21.94 6.78 9.17
CA SER A 102 -22.21 6.79 7.74
C SER A 102 -20.90 6.87 6.94
N ILE A 103 -20.99 6.63 5.64
CA ILE A 103 -19.81 6.72 4.75
C ILE A 103 -19.26 8.14 4.76
N LEU A 104 -20.12 9.16 4.67
CA LEU A 104 -19.68 10.54 4.75
C LEU A 104 -18.97 10.84 6.07
N GLU A 105 -19.52 10.41 7.21
CA GLU A 105 -18.89 10.60 8.52
C GLU A 105 -17.54 9.90 8.63
N ASN A 106 -17.38 8.70 8.06
CA ASN A 106 -16.10 8.00 7.96
C ASN A 106 -15.05 8.84 7.22
N LEU A 107 -15.44 9.50 6.12
CA LEU A 107 -14.54 10.33 5.32
C LEU A 107 -14.16 11.63 6.04
N LEU A 108 -15.09 12.24 6.78
CA LEU A 108 -14.90 13.54 7.41
C LEU A 108 -14.12 13.47 8.74
N LEU A 109 -14.12 12.32 9.42
CA LEU A 109 -13.60 12.19 10.78
C LEU A 109 -12.16 12.69 10.92
N ALA A 110 -11.24 12.14 10.13
CA ALA A 110 -9.83 12.46 10.23
C ALA A 110 -9.50 13.89 9.77
N PRO A 111 -9.95 14.39 8.60
CA PRO A 111 -9.71 15.76 8.18
C PRO A 111 -10.18 16.80 9.19
N MET A 112 -11.36 16.61 9.79
CA MET A 112 -11.91 17.55 10.77
C MET A 112 -11.20 17.46 12.12
N LYS A 113 -10.90 16.25 12.61
CA LYS A 113 -10.34 16.05 13.96
C LYS A 113 -8.83 16.24 14.02
N VAL A 114 -8.10 15.86 12.98
CA VAL A 114 -6.64 15.88 12.95
C VAL A 114 -6.10 17.14 12.28
N GLN A 115 -6.68 17.53 11.13
CA GLN A 115 -6.25 18.68 10.36
C GLN A 115 -7.05 19.96 10.69
N GLY A 116 -8.13 19.88 11.47
CA GLY A 116 -8.97 21.03 11.83
C GLY A 116 -9.72 21.66 10.64
N ARG A 117 -9.93 20.89 9.56
CA ARG A 117 -10.60 21.38 8.33
C ARG A 117 -12.05 21.70 8.58
N LYS A 118 -12.55 22.74 7.89
CA LYS A 118 -13.96 23.11 7.95
C LYS A 118 -14.82 22.01 7.34
N ARG A 119 -15.99 21.79 7.93
CA ARG A 119 -16.92 20.74 7.51
C ARG A 119 -17.35 20.90 6.05
N GLU A 120 -17.65 22.13 5.64
CA GLU A 120 -18.15 22.44 4.30
C GLU A 120 -17.13 22.07 3.22
N GLU A 121 -15.84 22.40 3.43
CA GLU A 121 -14.73 22.07 2.53
C GLU A 121 -14.50 20.56 2.47
N ALA A 122 -14.50 19.91 3.63
CA ALA A 122 -14.30 18.47 3.70
C ALA A 122 -15.47 17.67 3.08
N VAL A 123 -16.72 18.15 3.22
CA VAL A 123 -17.89 17.53 2.58
C VAL A 123 -17.83 17.64 1.06
N GLN A 124 -17.43 18.82 0.54
CA GLN A 124 -17.29 18.98 -0.90
C GLN A 124 -16.29 17.98 -1.48
N GLU A 125 -15.10 17.91 -0.90
CA GLU A 125 -14.07 16.98 -1.34
C GLU A 125 -14.49 15.50 -1.19
N ALA A 126 -15.13 15.15 -0.07
CA ALA A 126 -15.65 13.80 0.15
C ALA A 126 -16.63 13.39 -0.95
N ARG A 127 -17.51 14.30 -1.41
CA ARG A 127 -18.43 14.04 -2.52
C ARG A 127 -17.73 13.89 -3.86
N GLU A 128 -16.69 14.69 -4.12
CA GLU A 128 -15.86 14.57 -5.33
C GLU A 128 -15.16 13.20 -5.35
N LEU A 129 -14.58 12.77 -4.23
CA LEU A 129 -13.94 11.46 -4.12
C LEU A 129 -14.96 10.30 -4.21
N LEU A 130 -16.15 10.44 -3.62
CA LEU A 130 -17.23 9.46 -3.78
C LEU A 130 -17.68 9.34 -5.25
N ALA A 131 -17.74 10.44 -5.96
CA ALA A 131 -18.09 10.44 -7.39
C ALA A 131 -17.01 9.71 -8.21
N ARG A 132 -15.72 9.94 -7.92
CA ARG A 132 -14.60 9.25 -8.59
C ARG A 132 -14.67 7.74 -8.46
N VAL A 133 -15.07 7.23 -7.30
CA VAL A 133 -15.18 5.78 -7.08
C VAL A 133 -16.59 5.23 -7.33
N HIS A 134 -17.46 6.00 -8.01
CA HIS A 134 -18.84 5.63 -8.38
C HIS A 134 -19.72 5.26 -7.18
N LEU A 135 -19.63 6.01 -6.08
CA LEU A 135 -20.38 5.81 -4.84
C LEU A 135 -21.10 7.07 -4.36
N SER A 136 -21.46 8.00 -5.26
CA SER A 136 -22.15 9.26 -4.90
C SER A 136 -23.47 9.05 -4.17
N ASP A 137 -24.18 7.95 -4.47
CA ASP A 137 -25.47 7.58 -3.86
C ASP A 137 -25.31 6.95 -2.46
N LYS A 138 -24.07 6.70 -1.99
CA LYS A 138 -23.77 5.99 -0.74
C LYS A 138 -23.33 6.90 0.40
N GLU A 139 -23.31 8.23 0.25
CA GLU A 139 -22.81 9.14 1.29
C GLU A 139 -23.49 8.93 2.65
N ASN A 140 -24.78 8.63 2.66
CA ASN A 140 -25.56 8.41 3.87
C ASN A 140 -25.72 6.94 4.26
N ALA A 141 -25.17 6.00 3.47
CA ALA A 141 -25.18 4.58 3.80
C ALA A 141 -24.22 4.26 4.95
N TYR A 142 -24.45 3.13 5.61
CA TYR A 142 -23.53 2.58 6.61
C TYR A 142 -22.66 1.47 6.00
N PRO A 143 -21.47 1.19 6.56
CA PRO A 143 -20.59 0.15 6.03
C PRO A 143 -21.26 -1.23 5.84
N SER A 144 -22.20 -1.59 6.71
CA SER A 144 -22.96 -2.84 6.61
C SER A 144 -23.83 -2.95 5.35
N MET A 145 -24.14 -1.83 4.70
CA MET A 145 -24.98 -1.74 3.49
C MET A 145 -24.16 -1.82 2.19
N LEU A 146 -22.82 -1.91 2.29
CA LEU A 146 -21.90 -1.91 1.16
C LEU A 146 -21.34 -3.31 0.89
N SER A 147 -21.08 -3.62 -0.39
CA SER A 147 -20.30 -4.79 -0.79
C SER A 147 -18.82 -4.66 -0.34
N GLY A 148 -18.07 -5.75 -0.40
CA GLY A 148 -16.64 -5.75 -0.07
C GLY A 148 -15.85 -4.74 -0.89
N GLY A 149 -16.01 -4.74 -2.22
CA GLY A 149 -15.34 -3.80 -3.12
C GLY A 149 -15.73 -2.35 -2.88
N GLN A 150 -17.02 -2.09 -2.58
CA GLN A 150 -17.46 -0.75 -2.21
C GLN A 150 -16.81 -0.26 -0.91
N LYS A 151 -16.74 -1.11 0.12
CA LYS A 151 -16.03 -0.80 1.38
C LYS A 151 -14.56 -0.48 1.13
N GLN A 152 -13.91 -1.25 0.26
CA GLN A 152 -12.50 -1.04 -0.05
C GLN A 152 -12.28 0.28 -0.78
N ARG A 153 -13.12 0.62 -1.75
CA ARG A 153 -13.05 1.92 -2.42
C ARG A 153 -13.27 3.08 -1.44
N VAL A 154 -14.19 2.95 -0.49
CA VAL A 154 -14.38 3.94 0.59
C VAL A 154 -13.14 4.02 1.49
N ALA A 155 -12.50 2.89 1.83
CA ALA A 155 -11.28 2.91 2.64
C ALA A 155 -10.12 3.63 1.92
N ILE A 156 -10.00 3.45 0.60
CA ILE A 156 -9.02 4.18 -0.22
C ILE A 156 -9.28 5.69 -0.17
N ILE A 157 -10.49 6.14 -0.49
CA ILE A 157 -10.80 7.58 -0.51
C ILE A 157 -10.78 8.21 0.89
N ARG A 158 -11.10 7.44 1.95
CA ARG A 158 -10.92 7.90 3.33
C ARG A 158 -9.45 8.22 3.63
N SER A 159 -8.53 7.40 3.14
CA SER A 159 -7.10 7.66 3.28
C SER A 159 -6.66 8.89 2.48
N LEU A 160 -7.20 9.07 1.26
CA LEU A 160 -6.93 10.22 0.39
C LEU A 160 -7.41 11.55 0.96
N MET A 161 -8.48 11.56 1.77
CA MET A 161 -8.98 12.76 2.45
C MET A 161 -7.94 13.47 3.33
N MET A 162 -6.88 12.75 3.73
CA MET A 162 -5.77 13.30 4.51
C MET A 162 -4.66 13.91 3.65
N HIS A 163 -4.76 13.87 2.32
CA HIS A 163 -3.76 14.34 1.34
C HIS A 163 -2.37 13.71 1.58
N PRO A 164 -2.28 12.38 1.63
CA PRO A 164 -1.01 11.71 1.92
C PRO A 164 0.00 11.92 0.82
N LYS A 165 1.28 12.03 1.19
CA LYS A 165 2.40 12.04 0.24
C LYS A 165 2.78 10.65 -0.23
N LEU A 166 2.55 9.63 0.61
CA LEU A 166 2.79 8.22 0.33
C LEU A 166 1.57 7.39 0.77
N MET A 167 1.07 6.56 -0.14
CA MET A 167 0.03 5.57 0.15
C MET A 167 0.63 4.18 0.30
N LEU A 168 0.23 3.49 1.35
CA LEU A 168 0.58 2.10 1.65
C LEU A 168 -0.64 1.22 1.43
N PHE A 169 -0.53 0.19 0.59
CA PHE A 169 -1.61 -0.74 0.29
C PHE A 169 -1.24 -2.15 0.76
N ASP A 170 -1.98 -2.70 1.72
CA ASP A 170 -1.74 -4.03 2.29
C ASP A 170 -2.80 -5.02 1.81
N GLU A 171 -2.51 -5.73 0.71
CA GLU A 171 -3.35 -6.79 0.13
C GLU A 171 -4.84 -6.40 -0.02
N VAL A 172 -5.09 -5.22 -0.57
CA VAL A 172 -6.43 -4.59 -0.61
C VAL A 172 -7.50 -5.36 -1.40
N THR A 173 -7.12 -6.43 -2.09
CA THR A 173 -8.04 -7.27 -2.88
C THR A 173 -8.26 -8.66 -2.30
N ALA A 174 -7.51 -9.08 -1.27
CA ALA A 174 -7.47 -10.46 -0.79
C ALA A 174 -8.82 -11.00 -0.25
N ALA A 175 -9.75 -10.12 0.14
CA ALA A 175 -11.06 -10.49 0.68
C ALA A 175 -12.21 -10.21 -0.31
N LEU A 176 -11.91 -10.03 -1.61
CA LEU A 176 -12.87 -9.64 -2.63
C LEU A 176 -13.14 -10.73 -3.65
N ASP A 177 -14.36 -10.74 -4.18
CA ASP A 177 -14.71 -11.54 -5.36
C ASP A 177 -14.00 -10.98 -6.60
N PRO A 178 -13.69 -11.82 -7.62
CA PRO A 178 -12.92 -11.41 -8.81
C PRO A 178 -13.48 -10.20 -9.55
N GLU A 179 -14.80 -10.03 -9.61
CA GLU A 179 -15.44 -8.87 -10.25
C GLU A 179 -15.12 -7.56 -9.48
N MET A 180 -15.12 -7.63 -8.15
CA MET A 180 -14.83 -6.49 -7.28
C MET A 180 -13.34 -6.14 -7.23
N VAL A 181 -12.46 -7.14 -7.44
CA VAL A 181 -11.00 -6.94 -7.50
C VAL A 181 -10.66 -5.89 -8.55
N ARG A 182 -11.21 -6.03 -9.76
CA ARG A 182 -10.93 -5.12 -10.86
C ARG A 182 -11.31 -3.68 -10.54
N GLU A 183 -12.50 -3.45 -9.98
CA GLU A 183 -12.97 -2.11 -9.63
C GLU A 183 -12.05 -1.41 -8.63
N VAL A 184 -11.48 -2.16 -7.67
CA VAL A 184 -10.55 -1.62 -6.68
C VAL A 184 -9.19 -1.33 -7.30
N LEU A 185 -8.68 -2.24 -8.15
CA LEU A 185 -7.39 -2.07 -8.82
C LEU A 185 -7.42 -0.92 -9.85
N ASP A 186 -8.55 -0.71 -10.54
CA ASP A 186 -8.73 0.43 -11.44
C ASP A 186 -8.59 1.77 -10.70
N VAL A 187 -9.12 1.87 -9.46
CA VAL A 187 -8.92 3.06 -8.61
C VAL A 187 -7.45 3.25 -8.26
N VAL A 188 -6.72 2.19 -7.89
CA VAL A 188 -5.29 2.29 -7.54
C VAL A 188 -4.47 2.65 -8.79
N MET A 189 -4.80 2.11 -9.96
CA MET A 189 -4.18 2.45 -11.23
C MET A 189 -4.35 3.94 -11.55
N GLU A 190 -5.57 4.47 -11.42
CA GLU A 190 -5.83 5.91 -11.63
C GLU A 190 -5.00 6.80 -10.70
N LEU A 191 -4.80 6.39 -9.45
CA LEU A 191 -3.95 7.11 -8.50
C LEU A 191 -2.47 7.10 -8.93
N SER A 192 -1.98 6.00 -9.51
CA SER A 192 -0.62 5.92 -10.06
C SER A 192 -0.43 6.88 -11.23
N GLU A 193 -1.39 6.92 -12.15
CA GLU A 193 -1.36 7.83 -13.29
C GLU A 193 -1.38 9.32 -12.89
N GLN A 194 -1.93 9.63 -11.71
CA GLN A 194 -1.89 10.98 -11.13
C GLN A 194 -0.56 11.29 -10.42
N GLY A 195 0.39 10.39 -10.41
CA GLY A 195 1.71 10.55 -9.81
C GLY A 195 1.73 10.43 -8.29
N LEU A 196 0.75 9.76 -7.68
CA LEU A 196 0.76 9.49 -6.25
C LEU A 196 1.83 8.45 -5.93
N THR A 197 2.70 8.74 -4.97
CA THR A 197 3.72 7.78 -4.50
C THR A 197 3.05 6.63 -3.76
N MET A 198 3.41 5.40 -4.10
CA MET A 198 2.77 4.22 -3.51
C MET A 198 3.75 3.10 -3.19
N LEU A 199 3.52 2.41 -2.08
CA LEU A 199 4.13 1.12 -1.76
C LEU A 199 3.01 0.08 -1.60
N ILE A 200 2.98 -0.90 -2.49
CA ILE A 200 1.85 -1.80 -2.67
C ILE A 200 2.27 -3.24 -2.37
N VAL A 201 1.57 -3.90 -1.47
CA VAL A 201 1.61 -5.36 -1.28
C VAL A 201 0.40 -5.96 -1.97
N THR A 202 0.63 -6.88 -2.90
CA THR A 202 -0.45 -7.54 -3.66
C THR A 202 -0.07 -8.97 -4.05
N HIS A 203 -1.08 -9.79 -4.31
CA HIS A 203 -0.98 -11.11 -4.94
C HIS A 203 -1.44 -11.09 -6.41
N GLU A 204 -1.91 -9.95 -6.90
CA GLU A 204 -2.38 -9.77 -8.28
C GLU A 204 -1.20 -9.49 -9.22
N MET A 205 -0.58 -10.56 -9.76
CA MET A 205 0.66 -10.45 -10.56
C MET A 205 0.49 -9.63 -11.82
N GLY A 206 -0.69 -9.73 -12.50
CA GLY A 206 -1.01 -8.92 -13.67
C GLY A 206 -1.07 -7.43 -13.37
N PHE A 207 -1.68 -7.06 -12.24
CA PHE A 207 -1.73 -5.69 -11.75
C PHE A 207 -0.34 -5.20 -11.33
N ALA A 208 0.40 -5.98 -10.53
CA ALA A 208 1.75 -5.64 -10.11
C ALA A 208 2.65 -5.30 -11.30
N LYS A 209 2.60 -6.11 -12.38
CA LYS A 209 3.36 -5.87 -13.60
C LYS A 209 2.94 -4.58 -14.32
N ALA A 210 1.66 -4.22 -14.27
CA ALA A 210 1.12 -3.07 -14.99
C ALA A 210 1.34 -1.74 -14.26
N VAL A 211 1.30 -1.76 -12.91
CA VAL A 211 1.32 -0.52 -12.10
C VAL A 211 2.71 -0.16 -11.59
N ALA A 212 3.61 -1.14 -11.41
CA ALA A 212 4.88 -0.91 -10.73
C ALA A 212 5.90 -0.19 -11.63
N ASP A 213 6.63 0.76 -11.05
CA ASP A 213 7.90 1.25 -11.59
C ASP A 213 9.06 0.35 -11.16
N ARG A 214 8.94 -0.25 -9.96
CA ARG A 214 9.94 -1.12 -9.36
C ARG A 214 9.28 -2.21 -8.52
N VAL A 215 9.87 -3.41 -8.56
CA VAL A 215 9.43 -4.58 -7.79
C VAL A 215 10.52 -4.95 -6.79
N LEU A 216 10.11 -5.12 -5.53
CA LEU A 216 10.94 -5.66 -4.45
C LEU A 216 10.42 -7.05 -4.08
N PHE A 217 11.31 -8.03 -4.03
CA PHE A 217 10.96 -9.39 -3.60
C PHE A 217 11.48 -9.66 -2.20
N LEU A 218 10.55 -9.84 -1.26
CA LEU A 218 10.83 -10.11 0.15
C LEU A 218 10.75 -11.61 0.44
N GLU A 219 11.80 -12.18 1.03
CA GLU A 219 11.87 -13.57 1.45
C GLU A 219 12.60 -13.67 2.79
N GLY A 220 12.03 -14.43 3.74
CA GLY A 220 12.66 -14.69 5.04
C GLY A 220 13.03 -13.44 5.85
N GLY A 221 12.29 -12.33 5.64
CA GLY A 221 12.53 -11.05 6.30
C GLY A 221 13.60 -10.18 5.64
N LYS A 222 14.04 -10.49 4.43
CA LYS A 222 15.04 -9.71 3.65
C LYS A 222 14.53 -9.40 2.25
N ILE A 223 14.93 -8.25 1.71
CA ILE A 223 14.78 -7.97 0.28
C ILE A 223 15.88 -8.77 -0.43
N VAL A 224 15.46 -9.77 -1.22
CA VAL A 224 16.40 -10.68 -1.91
C VAL A 224 16.54 -10.36 -3.39
N GLU A 225 15.61 -9.59 -3.95
CA GLU A 225 15.69 -9.08 -5.31
C GLU A 225 14.98 -7.74 -5.43
N GLU A 226 15.55 -6.86 -6.23
CA GLU A 226 14.99 -5.57 -6.63
C GLU A 226 15.19 -5.44 -8.14
N ASN A 227 14.10 -5.18 -8.88
CA ASN A 227 14.18 -5.14 -10.34
C ASN A 227 13.07 -4.29 -10.96
N THR A 228 13.19 -3.98 -12.26
CA THR A 228 12.05 -3.45 -13.03
C THR A 228 10.98 -4.52 -13.19
N PRO A 229 9.70 -4.13 -13.38
CA PRO A 229 8.62 -5.11 -13.59
C PRO A 229 8.91 -6.07 -14.76
N GLU A 230 9.41 -5.54 -15.89
CA GLU A 230 9.73 -6.37 -17.05
C GLU A 230 10.74 -7.46 -16.70
N ASN A 231 11.85 -7.08 -16.07
CA ASN A 231 12.90 -8.05 -15.73
C ASN A 231 12.40 -9.04 -14.67
N PHE A 232 11.75 -8.56 -13.61
CA PHE A 232 11.26 -9.43 -12.55
C PHE A 232 10.29 -10.49 -13.05
N PHE A 233 9.33 -10.12 -13.90
CA PHE A 233 8.31 -11.06 -14.39
C PHE A 233 8.77 -11.91 -15.58
N GLN A 234 9.79 -11.51 -16.34
CA GLN A 234 10.27 -12.27 -17.50
C GLN A 234 11.50 -13.13 -17.19
N LYS A 235 12.44 -12.55 -16.42
CA LYS A 235 13.72 -13.19 -16.12
C LYS A 235 14.20 -12.73 -14.73
N PRO A 236 13.56 -13.19 -13.66
CA PRO A 236 14.02 -12.85 -12.30
C PRO A 236 15.44 -13.35 -12.05
N ASP A 237 16.21 -12.56 -11.31
CA ASP A 237 17.63 -12.81 -11.09
C ASP A 237 17.89 -13.94 -10.10
N THR A 238 16.98 -14.11 -9.10
CA THR A 238 17.13 -15.11 -8.05
C THR A 238 16.32 -16.39 -8.32
N GLU A 239 16.86 -17.55 -7.97
CA GLU A 239 16.13 -18.82 -8.04
C GLU A 239 14.82 -18.78 -7.23
N ARG A 240 14.83 -18.06 -6.11
CA ARG A 240 13.64 -17.95 -5.25
C ARG A 240 12.52 -17.14 -5.89
N ALA A 241 12.84 -16.04 -6.56
CA ALA A 241 11.85 -15.28 -7.33
C ALA A 241 11.31 -16.11 -8.51
N GLN A 242 12.18 -16.88 -9.19
CA GLN A 242 11.76 -17.81 -10.26
C GLN A 242 10.77 -18.85 -9.72
N GLN A 243 11.08 -19.51 -8.61
CA GLN A 243 10.19 -20.50 -7.98
C GLN A 243 8.88 -19.87 -7.51
N PHE A 244 8.95 -18.64 -6.97
CA PHE A 244 7.76 -17.90 -6.55
C PHE A 244 6.82 -17.63 -7.72
N LEU A 245 7.33 -17.12 -8.84
CA LEU A 245 6.54 -16.81 -10.02
C LEU A 245 5.97 -18.06 -10.71
N GLN A 246 6.67 -19.19 -10.66
CA GLN A 246 6.16 -20.46 -11.19
C GLN A 246 4.85 -20.89 -10.52
N ASN A 247 4.63 -20.57 -9.25
CA ASN A 247 3.38 -20.89 -8.55
C ASN A 247 2.17 -20.11 -9.08
N PHE A 248 2.38 -19.00 -9.79
CA PHE A 248 1.34 -18.19 -10.43
C PHE A 248 1.19 -18.45 -11.92
N SER A 249 2.15 -19.17 -12.55
CA SER A 249 2.07 -19.56 -13.95
C SER A 249 1.52 -20.99 -14.04
N TYR A 250 0.21 -21.14 -14.33
CA TYR A 250 -0.33 -22.44 -14.74
C TYR A 250 0.20 -22.80 -16.11
N VAL A 251 1.34 -23.50 -16.17
CA VAL A 251 1.77 -24.18 -17.38
C VAL A 251 0.84 -25.37 -17.57
N SER A 252 -0.09 -25.26 -18.52
CA SER A 252 -0.90 -26.37 -18.98
C SER A 252 0.02 -27.46 -19.55
N HIS A 253 0.34 -28.47 -18.75
CA HIS A 253 0.91 -29.72 -19.25
C HIS A 253 -0.19 -30.52 -20.00
N ARG A 254 -0.71 -29.97 -21.09
CA ARG A 254 -1.42 -30.82 -22.07
C ARG A 254 -0.34 -31.55 -22.85
N HIS A 255 -0.26 -32.84 -22.60
CA HIS A 255 0.51 -33.81 -23.34
C HIS A 255 0.50 -33.51 -24.85
N VAL A 256 1.67 -33.20 -25.38
CA VAL A 256 1.98 -33.54 -26.77
C VAL A 256 2.27 -35.05 -26.75
N GLY A 257 1.24 -35.80 -26.98
CA GLY A 257 1.29 -37.23 -27.09
C GLY A 257 0.22 -37.68 -28.06
N ARG A 258 0.55 -37.69 -29.33
CA ARG A 258 0.38 -38.78 -30.32
C ARG A 258 0.82 -38.31 -31.69
#